data_fd47eb2db02e049f98ac29b232ed7cbe
#
_entry.id   fd47eb2db02e049f98ac29b232ed7cbe
#
_cell.length_a   1.000
_cell.length_b   1.000
_cell.length_c   1.000
_cell.angle_alpha   90.00
_cell.angle_beta   90.00
_cell.angle_gamma   90.00
#
_symmetry.space_group_name_H-M   'P 1'
#
loop_
_entity.id
_entity.type
_entity.pdbx_description
1 polymer ?
#
loop_
_entity_poly.entity_id
_entity_poly.type
_entity_poly.pdbx_seq_one_letter_code
_entity_poly.pdbx_strand_id
1 'polypeptide(L)'
;MIQFIPRLKKSPPSTEMPDSSARAFPKLDKRVWRILIPLSGIALGVGLWGTFFWSRPDSTTLTLSGRIEGYETDVAAKVAGRIEQVSVREGAQVQRGELMVQLDDAELQAQQRQATARLDAARQKERQAALNIDVIGSQIEAARLTLQQSEGDATGRIRQAEASVASAQAQLAEAEAMASEARSALTLARADRDRYGELASQGAVTQQRYDQAKTAFETAQSMLTARQASVEAARRRVTAAQGSLTQTQTSALNPARRQAELDVLQKQLAQAEASLEAARAEVAGAIATQQEVDARLDHLTVESPTGGVVLTRTVEPGEVVAAGATLLTVLDPETVYLRGFIPEGDIGQVRIGQTAQVFLDSAPDHPLEARVVEIDSEASFTPENIYFREDRVQQVFGVKLGIDNPAGFAKPGMPADGAIQLASVEGESRQ
;
A
#
# COMPACT_ATOMS: atom_id res chain seq x y z
N MET A 1 8.10 -31.15 67.04
CA MET A 1 9.50 -31.51 67.40
C MET A 1 10.29 -30.22 67.50
N ILE A 2 10.61 -29.80 68.68
CA ILE A 2 11.86 -29.24 69.27
C ILE A 2 12.19 -27.84 68.74
N GLN A 3 11.83 -26.77 69.46
CA GLN A 3 12.62 -26.10 70.52
C GLN A 3 13.95 -25.53 70.03
N PHE A 4 14.19 -24.21 70.15
CA PHE A 4 14.92 -23.63 71.28
C PHE A 4 14.98 -22.09 71.24
N ILE A 5 14.55 -21.45 72.33
CA ILE A 5 14.95 -20.11 72.81
C ILE A 5 16.13 -20.33 73.77
N PRO A 6 17.11 -19.41 73.92
CA PRO A 6 17.11 -18.55 75.09
C PRO A 6 17.69 -17.14 74.90
N ARG A 7 17.07 -16.12 75.49
CA ARG A 7 17.39 -15.48 76.81
C ARG A 7 18.70 -14.73 76.95
N LEU A 8 18.54 -13.38 77.09
CA LEU A 8 18.91 -12.56 78.26
C LEU A 8 20.41 -12.24 78.56
N LYS A 9 20.65 -10.94 78.72
CA LYS A 9 21.26 -10.18 79.87
C LYS A 9 22.18 -9.10 79.33
N LYS A 10 22.32 -7.88 79.84
CA LYS A 10 22.20 -7.17 81.11
C LYS A 10 22.69 -5.73 80.87
N SER A 11 22.11 -4.76 81.55
CA SER A 11 22.70 -3.45 81.90
C SER A 11 23.56 -3.59 83.12
N PRO A 12 24.18 -2.57 83.69
CA PRO A 12 24.89 -1.34 83.30
C PRO A 12 26.38 -1.35 83.86
N PRO A 13 27.10 -0.29 84.08
CA PRO A 13 26.89 0.73 85.11
C PRO A 13 27.38 2.17 84.77
N SER A 14 26.88 3.09 85.57
CA SER A 14 27.29 4.45 85.90
C SER A 14 28.77 4.63 86.35
N THR A 15 29.37 5.75 85.98
CA THR A 15 30.41 6.39 86.79
C THR A 15 30.59 7.85 86.46
N GLU A 16 30.18 8.72 87.35
CA GLU A 16 30.93 9.78 88.05
C GLU A 16 31.39 11.01 87.29
N MET A 17 30.88 12.13 87.81
CA MET A 17 31.46 13.47 87.66
C MET A 17 32.81 13.58 88.41
N PRO A 18 33.62 14.58 88.07
CA PRO A 18 34.16 15.44 89.06
C PRO A 18 33.92 16.92 88.83
N ASP A 19 33.66 17.51 89.84
CA ASP A 19 33.69 18.75 90.61
C ASP A 19 34.55 19.92 90.11
N SER A 20 33.93 21.07 90.29
CA SER A 20 34.41 22.41 90.65
C SER A 20 35.65 23.03 90.01
N SER A 21 35.43 24.21 89.52
CA SER A 21 36.12 25.38 89.98
C SER A 21 35.37 26.69 89.65
N ALA A 22 35.01 27.35 90.73
CA ALA A 22 34.44 28.68 90.75
C ALA A 22 35.42 29.73 90.23
N ARG A 23 35.01 30.60 89.29
CA ARG A 23 35.65 31.89 89.11
C ARG A 23 34.64 33.00 89.39
N ALA A 24 34.95 33.83 90.34
CA ALA A 24 34.22 34.97 90.80
C ALA A 24 33.99 36.04 89.73
N PHE A 25 32.73 36.50 89.62
CA PHE A 25 32.38 37.68 88.81
C PHE A 25 32.49 38.93 89.67
N PRO A 26 33.02 40.05 89.12
CA PRO A 26 33.07 41.34 89.86
C PRO A 26 31.71 41.97 89.97
N LYS A 27 31.35 42.51 91.07
CA LYS A 27 30.10 43.23 91.38
C LYS A 27 30.05 44.53 90.54
N LEU A 28 29.14 44.60 89.55
CA LEU A 28 28.84 45.85 88.85
C LEU A 28 27.78 46.66 89.65
N ASP A 29 28.07 47.92 89.70
CA ASP A 29 27.42 48.99 90.50
C ASP A 29 25.92 49.17 90.07
N LYS A 30 25.02 49.34 91.05
CA LYS A 30 23.55 49.42 90.86
C LYS A 30 23.06 50.59 90.02
N ARG A 31 23.90 51.46 89.51
CA ARG A 31 23.52 52.60 88.65
C ARG A 31 23.48 52.25 87.17
N VAL A 32 24.19 51.20 86.72
CA VAL A 32 24.21 50.77 85.30
C VAL A 32 23.00 49.93 84.96
N TRP A 33 22.34 49.29 85.91
CA TRP A 33 21.13 48.45 85.65
C TRP A 33 19.84 49.23 85.31
N ARG A 34 19.78 50.51 85.65
CA ARG A 34 18.61 51.39 85.36
C ARG A 34 18.55 51.84 83.88
N ILE A 35 19.63 51.80 83.14
CA ILE A 35 19.71 52.19 81.72
C ILE A 35 19.74 50.97 80.82
N LEU A 36 20.20 49.81 81.19
CA LEU A 36 20.30 48.59 80.38
C LEU A 36 18.99 47.83 80.27
N ILE A 37 18.04 47.95 81.21
CA ILE A 37 16.74 47.25 81.16
C ILE A 37 15.84 47.85 80.13
N PRO A 38 15.65 49.13 79.89
CA PRO A 38 14.83 49.63 78.81
C PRO A 38 15.45 49.42 77.42
N LEU A 39 16.78 49.42 77.27
CA LEU A 39 17.44 49.20 76.01
C LEU A 39 17.35 47.72 75.52
N SER A 40 17.42 46.77 76.43
CA SER A 40 17.21 45.36 76.10
C SER A 40 15.77 45.02 75.74
N GLY A 41 14.77 45.73 76.35
CA GLY A 41 13.37 45.60 75.99
C GLY A 41 13.07 46.13 74.63
N ILE A 42 13.71 47.24 74.23
CA ILE A 42 13.52 47.81 72.84
C ILE A 42 14.19 46.92 71.81
N ALA A 43 15.39 46.37 72.07
CA ALA A 43 16.11 45.45 71.17
C ALA A 43 15.38 44.12 71.01
N LEU A 44 14.77 43.57 72.09
CA LEU A 44 13.91 42.40 72.01
C LEU A 44 12.57 42.66 71.26
N GLY A 45 11.98 43.86 71.49
CA GLY A 45 10.77 44.27 70.75
C GLY A 45 11.01 44.47 69.25
N VAL A 46 12.15 45.08 68.87
CA VAL A 46 12.56 45.26 67.49
C VAL A 46 12.94 43.91 66.81
N GLY A 47 13.62 43.03 67.60
CA GLY A 47 13.97 41.67 67.13
C GLY A 47 12.71 40.81 66.89
N LEU A 48 11.73 40.82 67.81
CA LEU A 48 10.45 40.12 67.69
C LEU A 48 9.56 40.74 66.60
N TRP A 49 9.58 42.06 66.43
CA TRP A 49 8.84 42.73 65.37
C TRP A 49 9.48 42.48 64.00
N GLY A 50 10.80 42.42 63.93
CA GLY A 50 11.54 42.04 62.71
C GLY A 50 11.28 40.58 62.28
N THR A 51 11.29 39.62 63.22
CA THR A 51 10.99 38.22 62.92
C THR A 51 9.50 38.00 62.57
N PHE A 52 8.56 38.75 63.20
CA PHE A 52 7.15 38.68 62.87
C PHE A 52 6.81 39.37 61.55
N PHE A 53 7.54 40.41 61.14
CA PHE A 53 7.33 41.13 59.88
C PHE A 53 8.10 40.52 58.70
N TRP A 54 9.18 39.75 58.97
CA TRP A 54 9.93 39.10 57.89
C TRP A 54 9.48 37.69 57.57
N SER A 55 8.52 37.13 58.30
CA SER A 55 7.83 35.89 57.93
C SER A 55 6.54 36.23 57.17
N ARG A 56 6.65 37.01 56.08
CA ARG A 56 5.64 36.96 55.04
C ARG A 56 5.95 35.72 54.23
N PRO A 57 5.02 34.76 54.09
CA PRO A 57 5.19 33.72 53.10
C PRO A 57 5.37 34.37 51.74
N ASP A 58 6.47 34.05 51.08
CA ASP A 58 6.71 34.47 49.69
C ASP A 58 5.49 34.07 48.87
N SER A 59 4.73 35.03 48.38
CA SER A 59 3.56 34.90 47.54
C SER A 59 3.92 34.49 46.10
N THR A 60 4.96 33.66 45.96
CA THR A 60 5.46 33.14 44.69
C THR A 60 4.85 31.78 44.31
N THR A 61 4.03 31.22 45.19
CA THR A 61 3.38 29.93 44.92
C THR A 61 1.87 30.05 45.18
N LEU A 62 1.08 29.61 44.21
CA LEU A 62 -0.37 29.46 44.35
C LEU A 62 -0.68 27.98 44.67
N THR A 63 -1.32 27.77 45.81
CA THR A 63 -1.70 26.41 46.24
C THR A 63 -3.12 26.09 45.82
N LEU A 64 -3.36 24.88 45.39
CA LEU A 64 -4.69 24.37 45.07
C LEU A 64 -4.81 22.94 45.63
N SER A 65 -6.01 22.59 46.07
CA SER A 65 -6.30 21.22 46.52
C SER A 65 -7.19 20.53 45.48
N GLY A 66 -7.00 19.24 45.32
CA GLY A 66 -7.74 18.50 44.34
C GLY A 66 -7.61 16.98 44.49
N ARG A 67 -7.85 16.28 43.42
CA ARG A 67 -7.76 14.83 43.37
C ARG A 67 -6.97 14.40 42.15
N ILE A 68 -6.20 13.36 42.30
CA ILE A 68 -5.53 12.71 41.17
C ILE A 68 -6.59 12.04 40.31
N GLU A 69 -6.57 12.35 39.02
CA GLU A 69 -7.39 11.72 37.97
C GLU A 69 -6.45 11.19 36.89
N GLY A 70 -6.92 10.27 36.05
CA GLY A 70 -6.18 9.76 34.91
C GLY A 70 -7.05 9.76 33.66
N TYR A 71 -6.41 9.63 32.50
CA TYR A 71 -7.16 9.48 31.25
C TYR A 71 -7.70 8.06 31.13
N GLU A 72 -9.01 7.96 31.18
CA GLU A 72 -9.73 6.72 30.97
C GLU A 72 -9.97 6.49 29.49
N THR A 73 -9.71 5.29 29.02
CA THR A 73 -9.96 4.87 27.64
C THR A 73 -11.02 3.77 27.64
N ASP A 74 -12.18 4.06 27.09
CA ASP A 74 -13.23 3.08 26.92
C ASP A 74 -12.94 2.18 25.72
N VAL A 75 -12.86 0.88 25.99
CA VAL A 75 -12.69 -0.17 24.99
C VAL A 75 -14.06 -0.73 24.65
N ALA A 76 -14.53 -0.42 23.43
CA ALA A 76 -15.86 -0.78 22.96
C ALA A 76 -15.81 -1.85 21.86
N ALA A 77 -16.88 -2.65 21.76
CA ALA A 77 -17.06 -3.60 20.66
C ALA A 77 -17.29 -2.88 19.34
N LYS A 78 -16.50 -3.18 18.30
CA LYS A 78 -16.72 -2.62 16.95
C LYS A 78 -17.90 -3.27 16.22
N VAL A 79 -18.20 -4.53 16.56
CA VAL A 79 -19.28 -5.32 15.97
C VAL A 79 -20.13 -5.95 17.07
N ALA A 80 -21.39 -6.22 16.76
CA ALA A 80 -22.25 -6.96 17.67
C ALA A 80 -21.89 -8.45 17.66
N GLY A 81 -21.94 -9.09 18.81
CA GLY A 81 -21.64 -10.52 18.93
C GLY A 81 -21.84 -11.04 20.33
N ARG A 82 -21.71 -12.35 20.49
CA ARG A 82 -21.67 -12.99 21.81
C ARG A 82 -20.22 -13.02 22.30
N ILE A 83 -20.01 -12.72 23.58
CA ILE A 83 -18.69 -12.83 24.19
C ILE A 83 -18.38 -14.31 24.42
N GLU A 84 -17.31 -14.79 23.83
CA GLU A 84 -16.80 -16.14 24.06
C GLU A 84 -15.92 -16.17 25.30
N GLN A 85 -14.98 -15.24 25.42
CA GLN A 85 -14.03 -15.18 26.51
C GLN A 85 -13.66 -13.72 26.85
N VAL A 86 -13.47 -13.47 28.15
CA VAL A 86 -12.82 -12.26 28.67
C VAL A 86 -11.51 -12.67 29.33
N SER A 87 -10.38 -12.22 28.78
CA SER A 87 -9.03 -12.66 29.20
C SER A 87 -8.50 -11.89 30.40
N VAL A 88 -9.09 -10.72 30.69
CA VAL A 88 -8.61 -9.80 31.74
C VAL A 88 -9.65 -9.61 32.84
N ARG A 89 -9.17 -9.19 34.03
CA ARG A 89 -10.01 -8.87 35.17
C ARG A 89 -9.81 -7.43 35.60
N GLU A 90 -10.72 -6.88 36.38
CA GLU A 90 -10.54 -5.59 37.05
C GLU A 90 -9.26 -5.59 37.87
N GLY A 91 -8.48 -4.52 37.78
CA GLY A 91 -7.16 -4.38 38.41
C GLY A 91 -6.01 -5.07 37.67
N ALA A 92 -6.27 -5.79 36.58
CA ALA A 92 -5.18 -6.39 35.79
C ALA A 92 -4.41 -5.33 35.00
N GLN A 93 -3.10 -5.47 34.95
CA GLN A 93 -2.25 -4.70 34.04
C GLN A 93 -2.34 -5.29 32.65
N VAL A 94 -2.49 -4.43 31.66
CA VAL A 94 -2.56 -4.79 30.23
C VAL A 94 -1.56 -3.98 29.44
N GLN A 95 -1.04 -4.59 28.37
CA GLN A 95 -0.17 -3.92 27.42
C GLN A 95 -0.95 -3.53 26.18
N ARG A 96 -0.47 -2.55 25.44
CA ARG A 96 -1.06 -2.19 24.14
C ARG A 96 -1.02 -3.39 23.19
N GLY A 97 -2.17 -3.73 22.56
CA GLY A 97 -2.34 -4.87 21.68
C GLY A 97 -2.57 -6.20 22.42
N GLU A 98 -2.74 -6.19 23.75
CA GLU A 98 -3.08 -7.39 24.50
C GLU A 98 -4.55 -7.75 24.33
N LEU A 99 -4.82 -9.04 24.10
CA LEU A 99 -6.18 -9.56 23.96
C LEU A 99 -6.97 -9.41 25.27
N MET A 100 -8.06 -8.65 25.20
CA MET A 100 -8.92 -8.40 26.35
C MET A 100 -10.23 -9.20 26.27
N VAL A 101 -10.88 -9.16 25.11
CA VAL A 101 -12.17 -9.85 24.89
C VAL A 101 -12.16 -10.53 23.53
N GLN A 102 -12.65 -11.76 23.48
CA GLN A 102 -12.91 -12.53 22.28
C GLN A 102 -14.41 -12.71 22.10
N LEU A 103 -14.94 -12.32 20.94
CA LEU A 103 -16.30 -12.61 20.54
C LEU A 103 -16.35 -13.95 19.77
N ASP A 104 -17.52 -14.59 19.75
CA ASP A 104 -17.77 -15.84 19.01
C ASP A 104 -17.54 -15.63 17.51
N ASP A 105 -16.64 -16.40 16.94
CA ASP A 105 -16.17 -16.28 15.57
C ASP A 105 -16.66 -17.42 14.64
N ALA A 106 -17.39 -18.41 15.17
CA ALA A 106 -17.75 -19.64 14.46
C ALA A 106 -18.45 -19.38 13.12
N GLU A 107 -19.36 -18.41 13.07
CA GLU A 107 -20.07 -18.04 11.85
C GLU A 107 -19.15 -17.37 10.84
N LEU A 108 -18.34 -16.41 11.28
CA LEU A 108 -17.39 -15.69 10.40
C LEU A 108 -16.26 -16.59 9.90
N GLN A 109 -15.80 -17.55 10.69
CA GLN A 109 -14.87 -18.59 10.22
C GLN A 109 -15.49 -19.46 9.12
N ALA A 110 -16.78 -19.78 9.19
CA ALA A 110 -17.47 -20.48 8.11
C ALA A 110 -17.56 -19.63 6.84
N GLN A 111 -17.85 -18.32 6.98
CA GLN A 111 -17.84 -17.37 5.88
C GLN A 111 -16.43 -17.20 5.26
N GLN A 112 -15.38 -17.18 6.07
CA GLN A 112 -13.98 -17.12 5.61
C GLN A 112 -13.63 -18.36 4.77
N ARG A 113 -13.98 -19.57 5.24
CA ARG A 113 -13.79 -20.80 4.45
C ARG A 113 -14.53 -20.73 3.11
N GLN A 114 -15.75 -20.18 3.10
CA GLN A 114 -16.52 -20.01 1.87
C GLN A 114 -15.87 -18.99 0.93
N ALA A 115 -15.39 -17.86 1.44
CA ALA A 115 -14.70 -16.84 0.66
C ALA A 115 -13.39 -17.38 0.06
N THR A 116 -12.62 -18.13 0.85
CA THR A 116 -11.40 -18.81 0.38
C THR A 116 -11.70 -19.81 -0.74
N ALA A 117 -12.74 -20.63 -0.61
CA ALA A 117 -13.14 -21.58 -1.64
C ALA A 117 -13.58 -20.89 -2.93
N ARG A 118 -14.26 -19.72 -2.83
CA ARG A 118 -14.62 -18.90 -3.99
C ARG A 118 -13.39 -18.32 -4.68
N LEU A 119 -12.42 -17.83 -3.92
CA LEU A 119 -11.14 -17.34 -4.45
C LEU A 119 -10.40 -18.44 -5.21
N ASP A 120 -10.32 -19.65 -4.64
CA ASP A 120 -9.67 -20.77 -5.29
C ASP A 120 -10.37 -21.18 -6.60
N ALA A 121 -11.71 -21.17 -6.62
CA ALA A 121 -12.49 -21.43 -7.84
C ALA A 121 -12.23 -20.35 -8.92
N ALA A 122 -12.17 -19.07 -8.53
CA ALA A 122 -11.88 -17.98 -9.47
C ALA A 122 -10.45 -18.11 -10.04
N ARG A 123 -9.45 -18.45 -9.22
CA ARG A 123 -8.07 -18.73 -9.66
C ARG A 123 -7.99 -19.92 -10.63
N GLN A 124 -8.81 -20.95 -10.44
CA GLN A 124 -8.87 -22.05 -11.40
C GLN A 124 -9.41 -21.60 -12.76
N LYS A 125 -10.45 -20.78 -12.79
CA LYS A 125 -10.98 -20.19 -14.02
C LYS A 125 -9.95 -19.31 -14.73
N GLU A 126 -9.20 -18.49 -14.00
CA GLU A 126 -8.11 -17.68 -14.56
C GLU A 126 -7.06 -18.56 -15.21
N ARG A 127 -6.59 -19.63 -14.52
CA ARG A 127 -5.63 -20.58 -15.09
C ARG A 127 -6.17 -21.27 -16.36
N GLN A 128 -7.45 -21.65 -16.35
CA GLN A 128 -8.07 -22.25 -17.51
C GLN A 128 -8.13 -21.26 -18.70
N ALA A 129 -8.46 -20.00 -18.47
CA ALA A 129 -8.47 -18.95 -19.50
C ALA A 129 -7.05 -18.70 -20.04
N ALA A 130 -6.02 -18.68 -19.19
CA ALA A 130 -4.63 -18.55 -19.61
C ALA A 130 -4.18 -19.73 -20.50
N LEU A 131 -4.47 -20.95 -20.09
CA LEU A 131 -4.16 -22.15 -20.91
C LEU A 131 -4.85 -22.13 -22.27
N ASN A 132 -6.07 -21.59 -22.35
CA ASN A 132 -6.76 -21.45 -23.64
C ASN A 132 -6.03 -20.49 -24.59
N ILE A 133 -5.43 -19.42 -24.07
CA ILE A 133 -4.59 -18.49 -24.85
C ILE A 133 -3.36 -19.24 -25.41
N ASP A 134 -2.70 -20.08 -24.62
CA ASP A 134 -1.55 -20.85 -25.05
C ASP A 134 -1.89 -21.84 -26.17
N VAL A 135 -3.08 -22.48 -26.07
CA VAL A 135 -3.59 -23.37 -27.14
C VAL A 135 -3.83 -22.59 -28.43
N ILE A 136 -4.53 -21.44 -28.38
CA ILE A 136 -4.78 -20.63 -29.56
C ILE A 136 -3.47 -20.05 -30.11
N GLY A 137 -2.53 -19.64 -29.26
CA GLY A 137 -1.20 -19.21 -29.68
C GLY A 137 -0.45 -20.29 -30.48
N SER A 138 -0.50 -21.54 -30.04
CA SER A 138 0.07 -22.68 -30.77
C SER A 138 -0.62 -22.92 -32.12
N GLN A 139 -1.94 -22.75 -32.18
CA GLN A 139 -2.70 -22.87 -33.44
C GLN A 139 -2.34 -21.74 -34.42
N ILE A 140 -2.16 -20.52 -33.94
CA ILE A 140 -1.71 -19.40 -34.76
C ILE A 140 -0.34 -19.65 -35.36
N GLU A 141 0.59 -20.18 -34.58
CA GLU A 141 1.94 -20.50 -35.07
C GLU A 141 1.89 -21.60 -36.13
N ALA A 142 1.13 -22.66 -35.92
CA ALA A 142 0.90 -23.70 -36.93
C ALA A 142 0.25 -23.14 -38.21
N ALA A 143 -0.73 -22.25 -38.09
CA ALA A 143 -1.35 -21.60 -39.21
C ALA A 143 -0.38 -20.70 -40.00
N ARG A 144 0.49 -19.97 -39.32
CA ARG A 144 1.56 -19.14 -39.94
C ARG A 144 2.51 -19.99 -40.77
N LEU A 145 3.00 -21.10 -40.22
CA LEU A 145 3.89 -22.01 -40.93
C LEU A 145 3.18 -22.58 -42.19
N THR A 146 1.90 -22.96 -42.09
CA THR A 146 1.09 -23.43 -43.21
C THR A 146 0.89 -22.35 -44.26
N LEU A 147 0.67 -21.09 -43.85
CA LEU A 147 0.57 -19.97 -44.80
C LEU A 147 1.91 -19.76 -45.52
N GLN A 148 3.03 -19.71 -44.82
CA GLN A 148 4.37 -19.53 -45.39
C GLN A 148 4.69 -20.64 -46.41
N GLN A 149 4.37 -21.89 -46.09
CA GLN A 149 4.52 -23.00 -47.01
C GLN A 149 3.65 -22.82 -48.26
N SER A 150 2.37 -22.45 -48.10
CA SER A 150 1.44 -22.21 -49.19
C SER A 150 1.92 -21.08 -50.12
N GLU A 151 2.49 -20.01 -49.56
CA GLU A 151 3.07 -18.88 -50.32
C GLU A 151 4.31 -19.35 -51.12
N GLY A 152 5.21 -20.13 -50.48
CA GLY A 152 6.36 -20.69 -51.13
C GLY A 152 5.98 -21.60 -52.30
N ASP A 153 5.00 -22.51 -52.09
CA ASP A 153 4.49 -23.44 -53.11
C ASP A 153 3.84 -22.69 -54.27
N ALA A 154 3.02 -21.66 -53.98
CA ALA A 154 2.37 -20.84 -55.00
C ALA A 154 3.43 -20.10 -55.86
N THR A 155 4.41 -19.48 -55.23
CA THR A 155 5.50 -18.78 -55.89
C THR A 155 6.32 -19.71 -56.76
N GLY A 156 6.65 -20.89 -56.22
CA GLY A 156 7.43 -21.93 -56.94
C GLY A 156 6.69 -22.39 -58.21
N ARG A 157 5.38 -22.69 -58.11
CA ARG A 157 4.56 -23.11 -59.26
C ARG A 157 4.41 -22.01 -60.32
N ILE A 158 4.24 -20.75 -59.92
CA ILE A 158 4.19 -19.62 -60.85
C ILE A 158 5.52 -19.50 -61.60
N ARG A 159 6.68 -19.52 -60.92
CA ARG A 159 8.01 -19.47 -61.56
C ARG A 159 8.19 -20.62 -62.54
N GLN A 160 7.77 -21.84 -62.19
CA GLN A 160 7.85 -23.00 -63.07
C GLN A 160 6.97 -22.78 -64.34
N ALA A 161 5.78 -22.27 -64.23
CA ALA A 161 4.91 -21.99 -65.34
C ALA A 161 5.46 -20.84 -66.21
N GLU A 162 6.03 -19.81 -65.64
CA GLU A 162 6.72 -18.70 -66.36
C GLU A 162 7.93 -19.25 -67.15
N ALA A 163 8.73 -20.11 -66.56
CA ALA A 163 9.85 -20.76 -67.28
C ALA A 163 9.34 -21.59 -68.44
N SER A 164 8.21 -22.27 -68.31
CA SER A 164 7.58 -23.02 -69.40
C SER A 164 7.12 -22.12 -70.55
N VAL A 165 6.53 -20.94 -70.24
CA VAL A 165 6.20 -19.93 -71.23
C VAL A 165 7.44 -19.42 -71.97
N ALA A 166 8.49 -19.05 -71.24
CA ALA A 166 9.77 -18.59 -71.77
C ALA A 166 10.40 -19.65 -72.74
N SER A 167 10.38 -20.93 -72.32
CA SER A 167 10.87 -22.03 -73.21
C SER A 167 10.03 -22.16 -74.50
N ALA A 168 8.72 -22.11 -74.40
CA ALA A 168 7.86 -22.13 -75.58
C ALA A 168 8.04 -20.93 -76.51
N GLN A 169 8.28 -19.74 -75.95
CA GLN A 169 8.62 -18.52 -76.73
C GLN A 169 9.97 -18.66 -77.44
N ALA A 170 10.98 -19.22 -76.80
CA ALA A 170 12.26 -19.51 -77.45
C ALA A 170 12.13 -20.46 -78.62
N GLN A 171 11.33 -21.54 -78.44
CA GLN A 171 11.02 -22.47 -79.55
C GLN A 171 10.29 -21.83 -80.69
N LEU A 172 9.36 -20.89 -80.40
CA LEU A 172 8.67 -20.12 -81.47
C LEU A 172 9.67 -19.22 -82.24
N ALA A 173 10.57 -18.52 -81.55
CA ALA A 173 11.56 -17.70 -82.17
C ALA A 173 12.49 -18.52 -83.07
N GLU A 174 12.91 -19.71 -82.68
CA GLU A 174 13.67 -20.67 -83.49
C GLU A 174 12.89 -21.08 -84.72
N ALA A 175 11.63 -21.46 -84.60
CA ALA A 175 10.80 -21.87 -85.72
C ALA A 175 10.56 -20.67 -86.72
N GLU A 176 10.38 -19.46 -86.22
CA GLU A 176 10.24 -18.26 -87.05
C GLU A 176 11.57 -17.91 -87.81
N ALA A 177 12.71 -18.09 -87.16
CA ALA A 177 13.99 -17.95 -87.83
C ALA A 177 14.18 -18.96 -88.96
N MET A 178 13.86 -20.24 -88.72
CA MET A 178 13.90 -21.30 -89.77
C MET A 178 12.92 -21.04 -90.92
N ALA A 179 11.71 -20.51 -90.63
CA ALA A 179 10.77 -20.10 -91.67
C ALA A 179 11.27 -18.90 -92.46
N SER A 180 11.94 -17.98 -91.83
CA SER A 180 12.60 -16.83 -92.49
C SER A 180 13.72 -17.27 -93.43
N GLU A 181 14.56 -18.25 -93.02
CA GLU A 181 15.56 -18.88 -93.88
C GLU A 181 14.98 -19.57 -95.07
N ALA A 182 13.90 -20.38 -94.86
CA ALA A 182 13.21 -21.06 -95.96
C ALA A 182 12.56 -20.08 -96.90
N ARG A 183 12.04 -18.94 -96.46
CA ARG A 183 11.48 -17.88 -97.31
C ARG A 183 12.58 -17.24 -98.16
N SER A 184 13.72 -16.99 -97.61
CA SER A 184 14.87 -16.49 -98.37
C SER A 184 15.34 -17.45 -99.46
N ALA A 185 15.42 -18.78 -99.14
CA ALA A 185 15.73 -19.82 -100.08
C ALA A 185 14.72 -19.91 -101.21
N LEU A 186 13.41 -19.82 -100.86
CA LEU A 186 12.34 -19.79 -101.87
C LEU A 186 12.48 -18.56 -102.77
N THR A 187 12.82 -17.40 -102.25
CA THR A 187 12.98 -16.14 -103.01
C THR A 187 14.13 -16.32 -104.04
N LEU A 188 15.23 -16.93 -103.67
CA LEU A 188 16.33 -17.23 -104.55
C LEU A 188 15.92 -18.25 -105.63
N ALA A 189 15.39 -19.39 -105.16
CA ALA A 189 14.93 -20.45 -106.11
C ALA A 189 13.89 -19.96 -107.09
N ARG A 190 13.00 -19.05 -106.70
CA ARG A 190 12.07 -18.38 -107.57
C ARG A 190 12.75 -17.51 -108.60
N ALA A 191 13.70 -16.65 -108.20
CA ALA A 191 14.44 -15.83 -109.11
C ALA A 191 15.21 -16.66 -110.16
N ASP A 192 15.78 -17.78 -109.72
CA ASP A 192 16.55 -18.66 -110.60
C ASP A 192 15.56 -19.42 -111.58
N ARG A 193 14.41 -19.92 -111.15
CA ARG A 193 13.37 -20.50 -112.03
C ARG A 193 12.94 -19.50 -113.07
N ASP A 194 12.61 -18.27 -112.66
CA ASP A 194 12.10 -17.24 -113.55
C ASP A 194 13.18 -16.86 -114.56
N ARG A 195 14.43 -16.69 -114.16
CA ARG A 195 15.58 -16.41 -114.98
C ARG A 195 15.85 -17.52 -116.03
N TYR A 196 15.93 -18.79 -115.55
CA TYR A 196 16.19 -19.93 -116.42
C TYR A 196 14.97 -20.24 -117.32
N GLY A 197 13.72 -19.94 -116.89
CA GLY A 197 12.55 -19.99 -117.72
C GLY A 197 12.56 -19.09 -118.94
N GLU A 198 12.98 -17.84 -118.75
CA GLU A 198 13.14 -16.88 -119.78
C GLU A 198 14.34 -17.25 -120.73
N LEU A 199 15.48 -17.61 -120.20
CA LEU A 199 16.62 -18.07 -120.98
C LEU A 199 16.34 -19.37 -121.78
N ALA A 200 15.55 -20.29 -121.30
CA ALA A 200 15.13 -21.53 -121.99
C ALA A 200 14.16 -21.16 -123.17
N SER A 201 13.26 -20.23 -122.96
CA SER A 201 12.33 -19.77 -124.01
C SER A 201 13.08 -19.10 -125.16
N GLN A 202 14.25 -18.49 -124.87
CA GLN A 202 15.16 -17.86 -125.81
C GLN A 202 16.17 -18.85 -126.36
N GLY A 203 16.16 -20.12 -125.97
CA GLY A 203 17.12 -21.13 -126.39
C GLY A 203 18.54 -21.00 -125.88
N ALA A 204 18.75 -20.14 -124.92
CA ALA A 204 20.10 -19.82 -124.31
C ALA A 204 20.56 -20.87 -123.29
N VAL A 205 19.65 -21.70 -122.74
CA VAL A 205 19.94 -22.78 -121.81
C VAL A 205 19.12 -24.04 -122.15
N THR A 206 19.50 -25.22 -121.63
CA THR A 206 18.86 -26.48 -121.94
C THR A 206 17.53 -26.59 -121.11
N GLN A 207 16.46 -27.29 -121.62
CA GLN A 207 15.24 -27.57 -120.85
C GLN A 207 15.52 -28.27 -119.58
N GLN A 208 16.46 -29.16 -119.51
CA GLN A 208 16.88 -29.83 -118.30
C GLN A 208 17.36 -28.85 -117.18
N ARG A 209 18.00 -27.76 -117.56
CA ARG A 209 18.46 -26.72 -116.61
C ARG A 209 17.24 -26.01 -115.98
N TYR A 210 16.21 -25.67 -116.85
CA TYR A 210 14.97 -25.08 -116.34
C TYR A 210 14.20 -26.02 -115.46
N ASP A 211 14.04 -27.34 -115.86
CA ASP A 211 13.35 -28.33 -115.04
C ASP A 211 14.05 -28.53 -113.66
N GLN A 212 15.38 -28.47 -113.64
CA GLN A 212 16.13 -28.50 -112.36
C GLN A 212 15.79 -27.30 -111.51
N ALA A 213 15.77 -26.08 -112.03
CA ALA A 213 15.43 -24.87 -111.35
C ALA A 213 13.97 -24.83 -110.86
N LYS A 214 13.03 -25.36 -111.68
CA LYS A 214 11.61 -25.56 -111.34
C LYS A 214 11.47 -26.54 -110.16
N THR A 215 12.13 -27.68 -110.21
CA THR A 215 12.11 -28.67 -109.13
C THR A 215 12.68 -28.06 -107.84
N ALA A 216 13.77 -27.30 -107.94
CA ALA A 216 14.38 -26.58 -106.79
C ALA A 216 13.38 -25.58 -106.16
N PHE A 217 12.63 -24.80 -106.97
CA PHE A 217 11.59 -23.91 -106.54
C PHE A 217 10.42 -24.67 -105.85
N GLU A 218 9.91 -25.74 -106.42
CA GLU A 218 8.84 -26.52 -105.81
C GLU A 218 9.27 -27.18 -104.52
N THR A 219 10.53 -27.64 -104.42
CA THR A 219 11.10 -28.11 -103.20
C THR A 219 11.21 -27.03 -102.13
N ALA A 220 11.75 -25.78 -102.46
CA ALA A 220 11.84 -24.68 -101.55
C ALA A 220 10.41 -24.19 -101.11
N GLN A 221 9.42 -24.23 -102.01
CA GLN A 221 8.04 -23.92 -101.64
C GLN A 221 7.48 -24.90 -100.60
N SER A 222 7.70 -26.18 -100.82
CA SER A 222 7.24 -27.23 -99.94
C SER A 222 7.96 -27.12 -98.57
N MET A 223 9.23 -26.78 -98.57
CA MET A 223 10.05 -26.57 -97.31
C MET A 223 9.47 -25.35 -96.51
N LEU A 224 9.18 -24.22 -97.20
CA LEU A 224 8.56 -23.06 -96.53
C LEU A 224 7.23 -23.41 -95.89
N THR A 225 6.36 -24.15 -96.64
CA THR A 225 5.06 -24.59 -96.10
C THR A 225 5.24 -25.46 -94.87
N ALA A 226 6.16 -26.39 -94.85
CA ALA A 226 6.49 -27.21 -93.70
C ALA A 226 7.01 -26.39 -92.49
N ARG A 227 7.88 -25.38 -92.72
CA ARG A 227 8.40 -24.48 -91.70
C ARG A 227 7.28 -23.58 -91.12
N GLN A 228 6.35 -23.08 -92.03
CA GLN A 228 5.20 -22.32 -91.56
C GLN A 228 4.29 -23.16 -90.66
N ALA A 229 4.09 -24.43 -90.95
CA ALA A 229 3.35 -25.34 -90.10
C ALA A 229 4.03 -25.52 -88.72
N SER A 230 5.39 -25.55 -88.71
CA SER A 230 6.14 -25.63 -87.49
C SER A 230 5.96 -24.37 -86.63
N VAL A 231 5.95 -23.16 -87.24
CA VAL A 231 5.67 -21.91 -86.54
C VAL A 231 4.28 -21.95 -85.93
N GLU A 232 3.27 -22.37 -86.63
CA GLU A 232 1.91 -22.47 -86.10
C GLU A 232 1.82 -23.50 -84.95
N ALA A 233 2.55 -24.58 -85.00
CA ALA A 233 2.64 -25.54 -83.93
C ALA A 233 3.30 -24.96 -82.70
N ALA A 234 4.40 -24.18 -82.88
CA ALA A 234 5.11 -23.48 -81.80
C ALA A 234 4.23 -22.39 -81.19
N ARG A 235 3.46 -21.61 -81.97
CA ARG A 235 2.49 -20.63 -81.44
C ARG A 235 1.43 -21.27 -80.55
N ARG A 236 0.88 -22.40 -80.99
CA ARG A 236 -0.08 -23.15 -80.15
C ARG A 236 0.54 -23.62 -78.82
N ARG A 237 1.84 -24.02 -78.80
CA ARG A 237 2.55 -24.35 -77.57
C ARG A 237 2.66 -23.14 -76.65
N VAL A 238 2.99 -21.97 -77.17
CA VAL A 238 3.01 -20.71 -76.35
C VAL A 238 1.64 -20.43 -75.74
N THR A 239 0.58 -20.52 -76.53
CA THR A 239 -0.80 -20.33 -76.02
C THR A 239 -1.16 -21.34 -74.92
N ALA A 240 -0.81 -22.60 -75.10
CA ALA A 240 -1.01 -23.65 -74.09
C ALA A 240 -0.22 -23.36 -72.79
N ALA A 241 1.04 -22.94 -72.93
CA ALA A 241 1.88 -22.61 -71.76
C ALA A 241 1.32 -21.36 -71.02
N GLN A 242 0.87 -20.35 -71.76
CA GLN A 242 0.17 -19.17 -71.19
C GLN A 242 -1.11 -19.52 -70.46
N GLY A 243 -1.92 -20.43 -71.02
CA GLY A 243 -3.10 -20.96 -70.38
C GLY A 243 -2.76 -21.68 -69.04
N SER A 244 -1.70 -22.49 -69.05
CA SER A 244 -1.18 -23.15 -67.83
C SER A 244 -0.70 -22.14 -66.77
N LEU A 245 -0.03 -21.06 -67.18
CA LEU A 245 0.38 -19.97 -66.28
C LEU A 245 -0.84 -19.30 -65.64
N THR A 246 -1.84 -18.93 -66.42
CA THR A 246 -3.10 -18.35 -65.94
C THR A 246 -3.82 -19.28 -64.94
N GLN A 247 -3.89 -20.54 -65.22
CA GLN A 247 -4.44 -21.56 -64.33
C GLN A 247 -3.67 -21.62 -63.00
N THR A 248 -2.31 -21.62 -63.09
CA THR A 248 -1.43 -21.61 -61.92
C THR A 248 -1.62 -20.38 -61.08
N GLN A 249 -1.69 -19.19 -61.71
CA GLN A 249 -1.97 -17.91 -61.03
C GLN A 249 -3.33 -17.91 -60.33
N THR A 250 -4.35 -18.46 -60.95
CA THR A 250 -5.68 -18.58 -60.33
C THR A 250 -5.65 -19.54 -59.12
N SER A 251 -4.89 -20.63 -59.22
CA SER A 251 -4.73 -21.60 -58.13
C SER A 251 -3.91 -21.03 -56.96
N ALA A 252 -3.14 -19.97 -57.20
CA ALA A 252 -2.35 -19.24 -56.18
C ALA A 252 -3.22 -18.40 -55.20
N LEU A 253 -4.56 -18.53 -55.20
CA LEU A 253 -5.46 -17.96 -54.18
C LEU A 253 -5.48 -18.75 -52.85
N ASN A 254 -4.84 -19.92 -52.78
CA ASN A 254 -4.75 -20.72 -51.55
C ASN A 254 -4.08 -19.97 -50.38
N PRO A 255 -3.00 -19.17 -50.53
CA PRO A 255 -2.48 -18.34 -49.45
C PRO A 255 -3.49 -17.37 -48.86
N ALA A 256 -4.33 -16.75 -49.67
CA ALA A 256 -5.38 -15.83 -49.19
C ALA A 256 -6.41 -16.52 -48.26
N ARG A 257 -6.73 -17.77 -48.54
CA ARG A 257 -7.60 -18.56 -47.65
C ARG A 257 -6.93 -18.88 -46.35
N ARG A 258 -5.61 -19.22 -46.36
CA ARG A 258 -4.80 -19.46 -45.16
C ARG A 258 -4.63 -18.21 -44.33
N GLN A 259 -4.48 -17.05 -44.99
CA GLN A 259 -4.49 -15.76 -44.28
C GLN A 259 -5.82 -15.50 -43.57
N ALA A 260 -6.95 -15.74 -44.22
CA ALA A 260 -8.26 -15.62 -43.60
C ALA A 260 -8.46 -16.56 -42.40
N GLU A 261 -7.93 -17.80 -42.48
CA GLU A 261 -7.91 -18.73 -41.32
C GLU A 261 -7.06 -18.17 -40.17
N LEU A 262 -5.89 -17.58 -40.43
CA LEU A 262 -5.03 -16.91 -39.45
C LEU A 262 -5.76 -15.73 -38.81
N ASP A 263 -6.44 -14.90 -39.60
CA ASP A 263 -7.21 -13.74 -39.08
C ASP A 263 -8.35 -14.18 -38.13
N VAL A 264 -8.99 -15.32 -38.40
CA VAL A 264 -10.00 -15.91 -37.51
C VAL A 264 -9.36 -16.33 -36.17
N LEU A 265 -8.20 -16.99 -36.21
CA LEU A 265 -7.51 -17.40 -35.00
C LEU A 265 -7.02 -16.18 -34.16
N GLN A 266 -6.56 -15.11 -34.81
CA GLN A 266 -6.21 -13.88 -34.13
C GLN A 266 -7.41 -13.23 -33.42
N LYS A 267 -8.60 -13.25 -34.03
CA LYS A 267 -9.84 -12.78 -33.37
C LYS A 267 -10.23 -13.69 -32.20
N GLN A 268 -10.02 -15.00 -32.32
CA GLN A 268 -10.24 -15.93 -31.21
C GLN A 268 -9.25 -15.69 -30.06
N LEU A 269 -7.98 -15.34 -30.37
CA LEU A 269 -6.99 -14.93 -29.37
C LEU A 269 -7.48 -13.71 -28.60
N ALA A 270 -7.89 -12.64 -29.30
CA ALA A 270 -8.41 -11.43 -28.67
C ALA A 270 -9.64 -11.71 -27.77
N GLN A 271 -10.51 -12.63 -28.19
CA GLN A 271 -11.63 -13.07 -27.35
C GLN A 271 -11.18 -13.85 -26.12
N ALA A 272 -10.17 -14.70 -26.24
CA ALA A 272 -9.62 -15.45 -25.12
C ALA A 272 -8.90 -14.53 -24.14
N GLU A 273 -8.18 -13.50 -24.63
CA GLU A 273 -7.56 -12.46 -23.80
C GLU A 273 -8.61 -11.68 -23.01
N ALA A 274 -9.71 -11.27 -23.64
CA ALA A 274 -10.82 -10.63 -22.93
C ALA A 274 -11.44 -11.54 -21.86
N SER A 275 -11.50 -12.85 -22.12
CA SER A 275 -11.97 -13.84 -21.15
C SER A 275 -11.01 -13.99 -19.97
N LEU A 276 -9.70 -13.90 -20.21
CA LEU A 276 -8.69 -13.88 -19.13
C LEU A 276 -8.84 -12.64 -18.27
N GLU A 277 -9.01 -11.46 -18.86
CA GLU A 277 -9.23 -10.22 -18.11
C GLU A 277 -10.50 -10.29 -17.26
N ALA A 278 -11.59 -10.87 -17.79
CA ALA A 278 -12.80 -11.10 -17.02
C ALA A 278 -12.56 -12.06 -15.83
N ALA A 279 -11.79 -13.14 -16.03
CA ALA A 279 -11.43 -14.07 -14.97
C ALA A 279 -10.52 -13.42 -13.90
N ARG A 280 -9.60 -12.53 -14.28
CA ARG A 280 -8.78 -11.74 -13.35
C ARG A 280 -9.62 -10.78 -12.51
N ALA A 281 -10.61 -10.13 -13.12
CA ALA A 281 -11.55 -9.29 -12.40
C ALA A 281 -12.37 -10.11 -11.38
N GLU A 282 -12.77 -11.35 -11.72
CA GLU A 282 -13.43 -12.26 -10.78
C GLU A 282 -12.53 -12.64 -9.61
N VAL A 283 -11.23 -12.90 -9.85
CA VAL A 283 -10.23 -13.14 -8.79
C VAL A 283 -10.08 -11.91 -7.88
N ALA A 284 -9.97 -10.71 -8.45
CA ALA A 284 -9.88 -9.47 -7.67
C ALA A 284 -11.12 -9.26 -6.78
N GLY A 285 -12.31 -9.52 -7.31
CA GLY A 285 -13.56 -9.47 -6.53
C GLY A 285 -13.61 -10.49 -5.40
N ALA A 286 -13.11 -11.72 -5.65
CA ALA A 286 -13.04 -12.76 -4.62
C ALA A 286 -12.03 -12.42 -3.51
N ILE A 287 -10.88 -11.81 -3.86
CA ILE A 287 -9.89 -11.30 -2.89
C ILE A 287 -10.52 -10.22 -2.02
N ALA A 288 -11.23 -9.25 -2.62
CA ALA A 288 -11.89 -8.19 -1.86
C ALA A 288 -12.93 -8.76 -0.88
N THR A 289 -13.70 -9.77 -1.30
CA THR A 289 -14.66 -10.44 -0.42
C THR A 289 -13.97 -11.18 0.72
N GLN A 290 -12.84 -11.83 0.47
CA GLN A 290 -12.06 -12.49 1.52
C GLN A 290 -11.52 -11.46 2.52
N GLN A 291 -10.94 -10.36 2.04
CA GLN A 291 -10.43 -9.29 2.90
C GLN A 291 -11.53 -8.65 3.77
N GLU A 292 -12.74 -8.52 3.24
CA GLU A 292 -13.89 -8.03 4.01
C GLU A 292 -14.20 -8.96 5.18
N VAL A 293 -14.23 -10.27 4.95
CA VAL A 293 -14.49 -11.26 5.99
C VAL A 293 -13.35 -11.30 7.01
N ASP A 294 -12.09 -11.24 6.55
CA ASP A 294 -10.91 -11.21 7.42
C ASP A 294 -10.95 -9.98 8.34
N ALA A 295 -11.25 -8.79 7.80
CA ALA A 295 -11.39 -7.57 8.60
C ALA A 295 -12.53 -7.66 9.62
N ARG A 296 -13.63 -8.37 9.31
CA ARG A 296 -14.70 -8.62 10.28
C ARG A 296 -14.28 -9.60 11.37
N LEU A 297 -13.47 -10.61 11.05
CA LEU A 297 -12.86 -11.52 12.02
C LEU A 297 -11.93 -10.77 12.97
N ASP A 298 -11.08 -9.87 12.47
CA ASP A 298 -10.20 -9.06 13.31
C ASP A 298 -10.99 -8.18 14.29
N HIS A 299 -12.19 -7.76 13.92
CA HIS A 299 -13.05 -6.97 14.80
C HIS A 299 -13.71 -7.77 15.94
N LEU A 300 -13.68 -9.10 15.87
CA LEU A 300 -14.14 -9.96 16.97
C LEU A 300 -13.10 -10.10 18.08
N THR A 301 -11.86 -9.78 17.79
CA THR A 301 -10.77 -9.75 18.74
C THR A 301 -10.61 -8.33 19.25
N VAL A 302 -10.92 -8.10 20.52
CA VAL A 302 -10.84 -6.78 21.13
C VAL A 302 -9.56 -6.69 21.95
N GLU A 303 -8.64 -5.86 21.45
CA GLU A 303 -7.32 -5.63 22.06
C GLU A 303 -7.29 -4.29 22.78
N SER A 304 -6.36 -4.17 23.74
CA SER A 304 -6.14 -2.90 24.45
C SER A 304 -5.48 -1.85 23.52
N PRO A 305 -6.09 -0.66 23.37
CA PRO A 305 -5.51 0.42 22.57
C PRO A 305 -4.28 1.08 23.23
N THR A 306 -4.14 0.94 24.56
CA THR A 306 -3.06 1.53 25.37
C THR A 306 -2.55 0.54 26.41
N GLY A 307 -1.36 0.75 26.92
CA GLY A 307 -0.92 0.10 28.16
C GLY A 307 -1.61 0.73 29.36
N GLY A 308 -1.91 -0.06 30.39
CA GLY A 308 -2.56 0.48 31.57
C GLY A 308 -3.12 -0.55 32.52
N VAL A 309 -4.06 -0.14 33.34
CA VAL A 309 -4.78 -1.00 34.30
C VAL A 309 -6.27 -1.00 33.94
N VAL A 310 -6.87 -2.17 33.91
CA VAL A 310 -8.33 -2.31 33.71
C VAL A 310 -9.04 -1.75 34.95
N LEU A 311 -9.78 -0.65 34.75
CA LEU A 311 -10.54 0.00 35.81
C LEU A 311 -11.87 -0.70 36.10
N THR A 312 -12.64 -0.92 35.04
CA THR A 312 -13.97 -1.57 35.11
C THR A 312 -14.14 -2.60 34.00
N ARG A 313 -14.88 -3.65 34.31
CA ARG A 313 -15.32 -4.67 33.37
C ARG A 313 -16.84 -4.75 33.39
N THR A 314 -17.46 -4.34 32.29
CA THR A 314 -18.94 -4.24 32.21
C THR A 314 -19.59 -5.48 31.59
N VAL A 315 -18.81 -6.47 31.16
CA VAL A 315 -19.28 -7.60 30.37
C VAL A 315 -18.80 -8.95 30.91
N GLU A 316 -19.61 -9.98 30.70
CA GLU A 316 -19.32 -11.36 31.12
C GLU A 316 -19.32 -12.35 29.93
N PRO A 317 -18.55 -13.46 30.01
CA PRO A 317 -18.61 -14.53 29.01
C PRO A 317 -20.02 -15.05 28.81
N GLY A 318 -20.46 -15.22 27.55
CA GLY A 318 -21.80 -15.66 27.18
C GLY A 318 -22.80 -14.54 26.95
N GLU A 319 -22.47 -13.30 27.30
CA GLU A 319 -23.30 -12.11 27.07
C GLU A 319 -23.30 -11.70 25.61
N VAL A 320 -24.40 -11.08 25.15
CA VAL A 320 -24.49 -10.53 23.77
C VAL A 320 -24.39 -9.02 23.84
N VAL A 321 -23.44 -8.48 23.11
CA VAL A 321 -23.16 -7.05 23.06
C VAL A 321 -23.51 -6.45 21.70
N ALA A 322 -23.92 -5.18 21.71
CA ALA A 322 -24.15 -4.42 20.50
C ALA A 322 -22.85 -3.72 20.03
N ALA A 323 -22.78 -3.36 18.78
CA ALA A 323 -21.70 -2.51 18.28
C ALA A 323 -21.71 -1.14 19.00
N GLY A 324 -20.56 -0.68 19.47
CA GLY A 324 -20.40 0.54 20.25
C GLY A 324 -20.61 0.37 21.77
N ALA A 325 -20.97 -0.82 22.25
CA ALA A 325 -21.05 -1.07 23.69
C ALA A 325 -19.65 -1.08 24.33
N THR A 326 -19.47 -0.32 25.42
CA THR A 326 -18.25 -0.35 26.23
C THR A 326 -18.12 -1.68 26.94
N LEU A 327 -17.00 -2.37 26.72
CA LEU A 327 -16.70 -3.67 27.30
C LEU A 327 -15.85 -3.54 28.57
N LEU A 328 -14.88 -2.66 28.51
CA LEU A 328 -13.86 -2.43 29.54
C LEU A 328 -13.44 -0.97 29.50
N THR A 329 -13.01 -0.45 30.64
CA THR A 329 -12.34 0.85 30.72
C THR A 329 -10.92 0.63 31.21
N VAL A 330 -9.94 1.14 30.45
CA VAL A 330 -8.51 1.04 30.77
C VAL A 330 -7.99 2.43 31.13
N LEU A 331 -7.22 2.50 32.19
CA LEU A 331 -6.58 3.70 32.67
C LEU A 331 -5.07 3.57 32.55
N ASP A 332 -4.45 4.57 31.96
CA ASP A 332 -2.98 4.65 31.88
C ASP A 332 -2.44 5.30 33.17
N PRO A 333 -1.74 4.55 34.05
CA PRO A 333 -1.21 5.08 35.29
C PRO A 333 0.01 6.03 35.09
N GLU A 334 0.57 6.10 33.90
CA GLU A 334 1.70 7.01 33.60
C GLU A 334 1.23 8.40 33.18
N THR A 335 -0.04 8.56 32.80
CA THR A 335 -0.62 9.81 32.32
C THR A 335 -1.66 10.37 33.31
N VAL A 336 -1.31 10.44 34.59
CA VAL A 336 -2.19 11.00 35.63
C VAL A 336 -1.97 12.50 35.82
N TYR A 337 -2.99 13.18 36.28
CA TYR A 337 -2.96 14.60 36.57
C TYR A 337 -3.70 14.92 37.86
N LEU A 338 -3.31 15.99 38.54
CA LEU A 338 -4.07 16.56 39.64
C LEU A 338 -5.15 17.49 39.05
N ARG A 339 -6.40 17.20 39.28
CA ARG A 339 -7.51 18.14 39.01
C ARG A 339 -7.85 18.90 40.27
N GLY A 340 -7.51 20.17 40.27
CA GLY A 340 -7.79 21.09 41.38
C GLY A 340 -8.52 22.32 40.90
N PHE A 341 -8.94 23.18 41.86
CA PHE A 341 -9.74 24.35 41.61
C PHE A 341 -9.05 25.57 42.15
N ILE A 342 -9.03 26.64 41.35
CA ILE A 342 -8.43 27.94 41.69
C ILE A 342 -9.54 28.99 41.70
N PRO A 343 -9.62 29.85 42.74
CA PRO A 343 -10.56 30.95 42.77
C PRO A 343 -10.39 31.92 41.60
N GLU A 344 -11.51 32.57 41.16
CA GLU A 344 -11.51 33.53 40.05
C GLU A 344 -10.49 34.67 40.27
N GLY A 345 -10.27 35.11 41.51
CA GLY A 345 -9.34 36.18 41.81
C GLY A 345 -7.88 35.87 41.49
N ASP A 346 -7.50 34.58 41.49
CA ASP A 346 -6.11 34.12 41.37
C ASP A 346 -5.81 33.51 40.00
N ILE A 347 -6.83 33.06 39.24
CA ILE A 347 -6.65 32.39 37.94
C ILE A 347 -5.93 33.27 36.92
N GLY A 348 -6.04 34.58 37.02
CA GLY A 348 -5.38 35.54 36.14
C GLY A 348 -3.84 35.43 36.14
N GLN A 349 -3.25 34.83 37.19
CA GLN A 349 -1.80 34.64 37.34
C GLN A 349 -1.30 33.28 36.82
N VAL A 350 -2.22 32.34 36.48
CA VAL A 350 -1.88 31.02 36.02
C VAL A 350 -1.84 30.95 34.49
N ARG A 351 -0.84 30.28 33.97
CA ARG A 351 -0.65 30.05 32.52
C ARG A 351 -0.36 28.60 32.25
N ILE A 352 -0.80 28.09 31.10
CA ILE A 352 -0.46 26.76 30.62
C ILE A 352 1.05 26.69 30.43
N GLY A 353 1.66 25.59 30.89
CA GLY A 353 3.09 25.33 30.83
C GLY A 353 3.88 25.79 32.08
N GLN A 354 3.26 26.47 33.05
CA GLN A 354 3.92 26.80 34.31
C GLN A 354 4.29 25.54 35.09
N THR A 355 5.44 25.60 35.72
CA THR A 355 5.94 24.54 36.63
C THR A 355 5.11 24.49 37.89
N ALA A 356 4.75 23.30 38.31
CA ALA A 356 4.05 23.06 39.56
C ALA A 356 4.64 21.86 40.29
N GLN A 357 4.29 21.73 41.54
CA GLN A 357 4.61 20.58 42.38
C GLN A 357 3.34 19.99 42.94
N VAL A 358 3.21 18.68 42.94
CA VAL A 358 2.04 17.96 43.48
C VAL A 358 2.50 17.18 44.72
N PHE A 359 1.83 17.43 45.83
CA PHE A 359 2.06 16.80 47.12
C PHE A 359 0.91 15.80 47.38
N LEU A 360 1.24 14.52 47.47
CA LEU A 360 0.30 13.51 47.85
C LEU A 360 0.15 13.46 49.37
N ASP A 361 -1.08 13.33 49.88
CA ASP A 361 -1.32 13.18 51.32
C ASP A 361 -0.59 11.95 51.90
N SER A 362 -0.34 10.95 51.08
CA SER A 362 0.39 9.72 51.46
C SER A 362 1.91 9.91 51.53
N ALA A 363 2.47 10.97 50.93
CA ALA A 363 3.91 11.25 50.88
C ALA A 363 4.19 12.76 50.75
N PRO A 364 3.89 13.55 51.78
CA PRO A 364 3.98 15.02 51.73
C PRO A 364 5.41 15.53 51.57
N ASP A 365 6.40 14.77 51.98
CA ASP A 365 7.85 15.13 51.92
C ASP A 365 8.47 14.84 50.53
N HIS A 366 7.72 14.23 49.60
CA HIS A 366 8.17 13.87 48.25
C HIS A 366 7.29 14.49 47.18
N PRO A 367 7.49 15.77 46.84
CA PRO A 367 6.73 16.44 45.79
C PRO A 367 7.02 15.81 44.44
N LEU A 368 5.94 15.60 43.65
CA LEU A 368 6.03 15.18 42.25
C LEU A 368 6.13 16.42 41.38
N GLU A 369 7.04 16.41 40.43
CA GLU A 369 7.11 17.47 39.41
C GLU A 369 5.90 17.41 38.54
N ALA A 370 5.30 18.58 38.28
CA ALA A 370 4.11 18.73 37.47
C ALA A 370 4.15 20.03 36.70
N ARG A 371 3.27 20.15 35.75
CA ARG A 371 3.03 21.40 35.00
C ARG A 371 1.58 21.62 34.71
N VAL A 372 1.18 22.88 34.57
CA VAL A 372 -0.19 23.26 34.17
C VAL A 372 -0.39 22.83 32.72
N VAL A 373 -1.27 21.85 32.48
CA VAL A 373 -1.58 21.32 31.12
C VAL A 373 -2.88 21.89 30.58
N GLU A 374 -3.83 22.18 31.45
CA GLU A 374 -5.16 22.68 31.04
C GLU A 374 -5.74 23.61 32.11
N ILE A 375 -6.47 24.61 31.68
CA ILE A 375 -7.27 25.51 32.50
C ILE A 375 -8.66 25.53 31.89
N ASP A 376 -9.70 25.24 32.68
CA ASP A 376 -11.06 25.25 32.23
C ASP A 376 -11.44 26.66 31.71
N SER A 377 -12.08 26.72 30.55
CA SER A 377 -12.49 28.00 29.93
C SER A 377 -13.70 28.62 30.60
N GLU A 378 -14.45 27.84 31.37
CA GLU A 378 -15.66 28.27 32.06
C GLU A 378 -15.51 28.10 33.56
N ALA A 379 -15.95 29.08 34.32
CA ALA A 379 -15.98 29.00 35.77
C ALA A 379 -17.05 28.00 36.21
N SER A 380 -16.69 27.17 37.16
CA SER A 380 -17.62 26.29 37.87
C SER A 380 -17.82 26.79 39.31
N PHE A 381 -18.85 26.28 39.95
CA PHE A 381 -19.07 26.55 41.36
C PHE A 381 -18.58 25.39 42.19
N THR A 382 -17.98 25.68 43.35
CA THR A 382 -17.56 24.60 44.28
C THR A 382 -18.74 23.69 44.64
N PRO A 383 -18.61 22.39 44.59
CA PRO A 383 -19.74 21.45 44.66
C PRO A 383 -20.30 21.21 46.06
N GLU A 384 -20.03 22.06 47.07
CA GLU A 384 -20.54 21.83 48.41
C GLU A 384 -21.68 22.73 48.81
N ASN A 385 -22.75 22.12 49.39
CA ASN A 385 -23.89 22.79 50.05
C ASN A 385 -23.47 23.43 51.37
N ILE A 386 -23.22 24.73 51.37
CA ILE A 386 -22.78 25.43 52.57
C ILE A 386 -23.92 26.30 53.12
N TYR A 387 -24.26 26.07 54.40
CA TYR A 387 -25.35 26.74 55.11
C TYR A 387 -24.98 28.11 55.76
N PHE A 388 -23.72 28.55 55.69
CA PHE A 388 -23.23 29.75 56.36
C PHE A 388 -22.90 30.87 55.39
N ARG A 389 -23.14 32.12 55.81
CA ARG A 389 -23.07 33.32 54.99
C ARG A 389 -21.64 33.74 54.60
N GLU A 390 -20.63 33.17 55.30
CA GLU A 390 -19.22 33.47 55.10
C GLU A 390 -18.55 32.58 54.06
N ASP A 391 -19.19 31.43 53.74
CA ASP A 391 -18.73 30.46 52.75
C ASP A 391 -19.62 30.54 51.49
N ARG A 392 -19.73 31.70 50.87
CA ARG A 392 -20.45 31.87 49.61
C ARG A 392 -19.74 31.03 48.53
N VAL A 393 -20.55 30.27 47.74
CA VAL A 393 -20.11 29.57 46.53
C VAL A 393 -19.22 30.51 45.73
N GLN A 394 -17.92 30.25 45.76
CA GLN A 394 -16.95 31.02 44.99
C GLN A 394 -16.89 30.46 43.59
N GLN A 395 -16.80 31.34 42.61
CA GLN A 395 -16.46 30.91 41.25
C GLN A 395 -15.03 30.43 41.24
N VAL A 396 -14.87 29.22 40.71
CA VAL A 396 -13.56 28.58 40.63
C VAL A 396 -13.32 28.10 39.20
N PHE A 397 -12.10 28.07 38.80
CA PHE A 397 -11.68 27.47 37.53
C PHE A 397 -10.95 26.16 37.81
N GLY A 398 -11.35 25.10 37.09
CA GLY A 398 -10.64 23.83 37.12
C GLY A 398 -9.28 23.97 36.43
N VAL A 399 -8.26 23.43 37.07
CA VAL A 399 -6.90 23.39 36.53
C VAL A 399 -6.40 21.96 36.62
N LYS A 400 -5.81 21.48 35.52
CA LYS A 400 -5.15 20.17 35.49
C LYS A 400 -3.64 20.36 35.54
N LEU A 401 -3.01 19.77 36.54
CA LEU A 401 -1.56 19.67 36.65
C LEU A 401 -1.11 18.29 36.21
N GLY A 402 -0.56 18.19 35.00
CA GLY A 402 0.02 16.95 34.50
C GLY A 402 1.27 16.58 35.30
N ILE A 403 1.34 15.37 35.82
CA ILE A 403 2.45 14.88 36.65
C ILE A 403 3.50 14.26 35.73
N ASP A 404 4.72 14.81 35.77
CA ASP A 404 5.85 14.28 35.01
C ASP A 404 6.48 13.09 35.80
N ASN A 405 6.21 11.85 35.40
CA ASN A 405 6.70 10.63 36.05
C ASN A 405 6.07 10.33 37.41
N PRO A 406 4.82 9.88 37.46
CA PRO A 406 4.11 9.55 38.70
C PRO A 406 4.70 8.33 39.44
N ALA A 407 5.63 7.56 38.83
CA ALA A 407 6.35 6.41 39.38
C ALA A 407 5.45 5.40 40.11
N GLY A 408 4.15 5.34 39.77
CA GLY A 408 3.16 4.47 40.41
C GLY A 408 2.68 4.91 41.80
N PHE A 409 3.18 6.04 42.32
CA PHE A 409 2.78 6.59 43.62
C PHE A 409 1.45 7.33 43.54
N ALA A 410 1.22 8.11 42.48
CA ALA A 410 -0.03 8.83 42.24
C ALA A 410 -1.07 7.90 41.63
N LYS A 411 -2.07 7.54 42.42
CA LYS A 411 -3.20 6.70 41.93
C LYS A 411 -4.46 7.56 41.80
N PRO A 412 -5.26 7.35 40.75
CA PRO A 412 -6.54 8.01 40.61
C PRO A 412 -7.42 7.86 41.84
N GLY A 413 -8.11 8.93 42.23
CA GLY A 413 -8.91 9.01 43.42
C GLY A 413 -8.19 9.50 44.68
N MET A 414 -6.84 9.57 44.69
CA MET A 414 -6.09 10.10 45.83
C MET A 414 -6.27 11.62 45.93
N PRO A 415 -6.52 12.17 47.15
CA PRO A 415 -6.42 13.60 47.40
C PRO A 415 -4.97 14.05 47.30
N ALA A 416 -4.75 15.23 46.80
CA ALA A 416 -3.43 15.84 46.69
C ALA A 416 -3.52 17.37 46.62
N ASP A 417 -2.45 18.02 47.06
CA ASP A 417 -2.31 19.44 46.94
C ASP A 417 -1.32 19.80 45.83
N GLY A 418 -1.60 20.85 45.08
CA GLY A 418 -0.74 21.40 44.05
C GLY A 418 -0.20 22.75 44.44
N ALA A 419 1.08 23.03 44.16
CA ALA A 419 1.69 24.33 44.29
C ALA A 419 2.22 24.79 42.93
N ILE A 420 1.56 25.78 42.30
CA ILE A 420 1.98 26.39 41.05
C ILE A 420 2.98 27.51 41.31
N GLN A 421 4.11 27.49 40.64
CA GLN A 421 5.08 28.58 40.72
C GLN A 421 4.59 29.75 39.87
N LEU A 422 4.26 30.85 40.52
CA LEU A 422 3.89 32.08 39.83
C LEU A 422 5.16 32.72 39.26
N ALA A 423 5.12 33.11 38.00
CA ALA A 423 6.18 33.89 37.40
C ALA A 423 6.34 35.20 38.18
N SER A 424 7.49 35.49 38.75
CA SER A 424 7.80 36.77 39.31
C SER A 424 7.58 37.84 38.25
N VAL A 425 6.64 38.76 38.51
CA VAL A 425 6.44 39.94 37.65
C VAL A 425 7.67 40.89 37.93
N GLU A 426 8.80 40.52 37.33
CA GLU A 426 9.92 41.46 37.20
C GLU A 426 9.79 42.18 35.85
N GLY A 427 9.38 43.42 35.94
CA GLY A 427 9.83 44.48 35.06
C GLY A 427 9.10 44.66 33.71
N GLU A 428 7.85 45.09 33.72
CA GLU A 428 7.41 45.94 32.61
C GLU A 428 6.86 47.29 33.19
N SER A 429 7.78 48.10 33.71
CA SER A 429 7.57 49.51 33.89
C SER A 429 8.52 50.27 32.99
N ARG A 430 7.97 50.98 32.04
CA ARG A 430 8.55 52.03 31.17
C ARG A 430 9.23 51.56 29.87
N GLN A 431 8.47 51.55 28.80
CA GLN A 431 8.73 52.61 27.79
C GLN A 431 7.42 52.92 27.04
#